data_a250886b2e362efc1fd4b9860797c974
#
_entry.id   a250886b2e362efc1fd4b9860797c974
#
_cell.length_a   1.000
_cell.length_b   1.000
_cell.length_c   1.000
_cell.angle_alpha   90.00
_cell.angle_beta   90.00
_cell.angle_gamma   90.00
#
_symmetry.space_group_name_H-M   'P 1'
#
loop_
_entity.id
_entity.type
_entity.pdbx_description
1 polymer ?
#
loop_
_entity_poly.entity_id
_entity_poly.type
_entity_poly.pdbx_seq_one_letter_code
_entity_poly.pdbx_strand_id
1 'polypeptide(L)'
;MKRRRSRTGQALAAGAAGAALLGLGYVGLTWARYGRNPMAGAIGDPLIDAFLPDPEVRERHQTVVAAPADLTWAAVQDLDFRDSALVRAIFRGRELLMRARPKDGGKAGSFLEQVQALGWRRLAEEPGRKLVFGAVTRPWEANVVFRGLSPEEFLTFDEPEYVRILWALQVEPAGERSVFSTETRVATTDAEARRKFRRYWSLMSPGILMIRRESLRLVRREAERRAASA
;
A
#
# COMPACT_ATOMS: atom_id res chain seq x y z
N MET A 1 31.33 -15.52 -41.55
CA MET A 1 30.48 -16.39 -40.70
C MET A 1 29.44 -15.55 -39.99
N LYS A 2 28.18 -15.52 -40.46
CA LYS A 2 27.04 -14.84 -39.80
C LYS A 2 26.54 -15.74 -38.67
N ARG A 3 26.73 -15.35 -37.40
CA ARG A 3 26.14 -16.05 -36.23
C ARG A 3 24.61 -16.04 -36.36
N ARG A 4 24.02 -17.20 -36.60
CA ARG A 4 22.56 -17.44 -36.52
C ARG A 4 22.11 -17.19 -35.09
N ARG A 5 21.53 -16.03 -34.81
CA ARG A 5 20.84 -15.79 -33.52
C ARG A 5 19.73 -16.84 -33.42
N SER A 6 19.74 -17.64 -32.35
CA SER A 6 18.74 -18.68 -32.16
C SER A 6 17.34 -18.05 -32.05
N ARG A 7 16.30 -18.71 -32.58
CA ARG A 7 14.89 -18.26 -32.47
C ARG A 7 14.50 -18.01 -31.02
N THR A 8 15.05 -18.79 -30.09
CA THR A 8 14.84 -18.63 -28.62
C THR A 8 15.41 -17.29 -28.11
N GLY A 9 16.59 -16.89 -28.57
CA GLY A 9 17.19 -15.59 -28.17
C GLY A 9 16.40 -14.39 -28.71
N GLN A 10 15.81 -14.52 -29.92
CA GLN A 10 14.94 -13.47 -30.49
C GLN A 10 13.62 -13.36 -29.74
N ALA A 11 13.01 -14.49 -29.36
CA ALA A 11 11.78 -14.52 -28.58
C ALA A 11 11.98 -13.93 -27.16
N LEU A 12 13.09 -14.24 -26.50
CA LEU A 12 13.43 -13.66 -25.20
C LEU A 12 13.69 -12.15 -25.31
N ALA A 13 14.40 -11.69 -26.34
CA ALA A 13 14.63 -10.26 -26.57
C ALA A 13 13.32 -9.51 -26.87
N ALA A 14 12.42 -10.08 -27.67
CA ALA A 14 11.13 -9.49 -27.95
C ALA A 14 10.24 -9.44 -26.69
N GLY A 15 10.23 -10.49 -25.87
CA GLY A 15 9.53 -10.51 -24.60
C GLY A 15 10.05 -9.45 -23.60
N ALA A 16 11.38 -9.31 -23.50
CA ALA A 16 12.00 -8.28 -22.66
C ALA A 16 11.68 -6.85 -23.16
N ALA A 17 11.71 -6.62 -24.48
CA ALA A 17 11.34 -5.33 -25.06
C ALA A 17 9.85 -5.01 -24.83
N GLY A 18 8.96 -5.98 -24.98
CA GLY A 18 7.54 -5.84 -24.67
C GLY A 18 7.28 -5.48 -23.20
N ALA A 19 7.94 -6.18 -22.28
CA ALA A 19 7.84 -5.89 -20.85
C ALA A 19 8.37 -4.48 -20.50
N ALA A 20 9.47 -4.05 -21.12
CA ALA A 20 10.01 -2.71 -20.94
C ALA A 20 9.06 -1.62 -21.45
N LEU A 21 8.44 -1.80 -22.62
CA LEU A 21 7.47 -0.86 -23.17
C LEU A 21 6.21 -0.75 -22.29
N LEU A 22 5.70 -1.88 -21.78
CA LEU A 22 4.60 -1.89 -20.81
C LEU A 22 4.95 -1.17 -19.53
N GLY A 23 6.17 -1.36 -19.01
CA GLY A 23 6.70 -0.66 -17.84
C GLY A 23 6.78 0.84 -18.06
N LEU A 24 7.32 1.28 -19.19
CA LEU A 24 7.40 2.71 -19.55
C LEU A 24 6.02 3.32 -19.73
N GLY A 25 5.09 2.63 -20.40
CA GLY A 25 3.70 3.04 -20.54
C GLY A 25 3.00 3.22 -19.18
N TYR A 26 3.21 2.28 -18.27
CA TYR A 26 2.68 2.37 -16.91
C TYR A 26 3.24 3.60 -16.16
N VAL A 27 4.57 3.79 -16.18
CA VAL A 27 5.23 4.95 -15.55
C VAL A 27 4.68 6.26 -16.11
N GLY A 28 4.58 6.37 -17.45
CA GLY A 28 4.02 7.56 -18.10
C GLY A 28 2.57 7.83 -17.72
N LEU A 29 1.74 6.77 -17.66
CA LEU A 29 0.34 6.86 -17.27
C LEU A 29 0.18 7.30 -15.80
N THR A 30 0.97 6.69 -14.90
CA THR A 30 0.94 7.03 -13.47
C THR A 30 1.43 8.45 -13.24
N TRP A 31 2.46 8.86 -13.97
CA TRP A 31 2.94 10.23 -13.96
C TRP A 31 1.87 11.24 -14.41
N ALA A 32 1.16 10.94 -15.50
CA ALA A 32 0.12 11.81 -16.04
C ALA A 32 -1.12 11.89 -15.14
N ARG A 33 -1.42 10.80 -14.42
CA ARG A 33 -2.57 10.71 -13.51
C ARG A 33 -2.29 11.25 -12.10
N TYR A 34 -1.03 11.47 -11.76
CA TYR A 34 -0.65 11.96 -10.44
C TYR A 34 -1.38 13.28 -10.10
N GLY A 35 -1.91 13.36 -8.87
CA GLY A 35 -2.71 14.51 -8.42
C GLY A 35 -4.11 14.61 -9.02
N ARG A 36 -4.51 13.69 -9.91
CA ARG A 36 -5.90 13.54 -10.36
C ARG A 36 -6.58 12.54 -9.46
N ASN A 37 -7.54 12.98 -8.66
CA ASN A 37 -8.33 12.08 -7.82
C ASN A 37 -9.37 11.36 -8.69
N PRO A 38 -9.21 10.06 -9.01
CA PRO A 38 -10.18 9.32 -9.83
C PRO A 38 -11.52 9.12 -9.12
N MET A 39 -11.58 9.38 -7.82
CA MET A 39 -12.76 9.27 -6.98
C MET A 39 -13.29 10.66 -6.54
N ALA A 40 -12.94 11.73 -7.26
CA ALA A 40 -13.55 13.04 -7.05
C ALA A 40 -15.08 12.92 -7.22
N GLY A 41 -15.84 13.24 -6.17
CA GLY A 41 -17.29 13.07 -6.13
C GLY A 41 -17.81 11.74 -5.58
N ALA A 42 -16.96 10.75 -5.26
CA ALA A 42 -17.37 9.61 -4.47
C ALA A 42 -17.67 10.05 -3.03
N ILE A 43 -18.70 9.43 -2.42
CA ILE A 43 -19.01 9.66 -1.00
C ILE A 43 -17.74 9.38 -0.19
N GLY A 44 -17.23 10.42 0.46
CA GLY A 44 -16.05 10.33 1.30
C GLY A 44 -16.32 9.50 2.55
N ASP A 45 -15.27 9.04 3.18
CA ASP A 45 -15.35 8.45 4.51
C ASP A 45 -15.02 9.57 5.53
N PRO A 46 -16.01 10.03 6.34
CA PRO A 46 -15.81 11.18 7.22
C PRO A 46 -14.61 11.05 8.16
N LEU A 47 -14.34 9.82 8.65
CA LEU A 47 -13.22 9.56 9.55
C LEU A 47 -11.87 9.72 8.83
N ILE A 48 -11.79 9.28 7.59
CA ILE A 48 -10.56 9.38 6.79
C ILE A 48 -10.42 10.80 6.23
N ASP A 49 -11.53 11.41 5.80
CA ASP A 49 -11.57 12.77 5.25
C ASP A 49 -11.17 13.81 6.31
N ALA A 50 -11.47 13.57 7.60
CA ALA A 50 -11.04 14.43 8.69
C ALA A 50 -9.50 14.59 8.76
N PHE A 51 -8.73 13.55 8.39
CA PHE A 51 -7.26 13.60 8.43
C PHE A 51 -6.62 14.03 7.10
N LEU A 52 -7.18 13.63 5.97
CA LEU A 52 -6.60 13.88 4.67
C LEU A 52 -7.71 14.03 3.59
N PRO A 53 -8.42 15.19 3.56
CA PRO A 53 -9.56 15.40 2.66
C PRO A 53 -9.12 15.47 1.19
N ASP A 54 -8.00 16.16 0.90
CA ASP A 54 -7.52 16.44 -0.44
C ASP A 54 -6.19 15.74 -0.74
N PRO A 55 -6.18 14.41 -0.90
CA PRO A 55 -4.96 13.67 -1.18
C PRO A 55 -4.55 13.81 -2.64
N GLU A 56 -3.25 13.89 -2.91
CA GLU A 56 -2.70 13.83 -4.27
C GLU A 56 -2.73 12.40 -4.86
N VAL A 57 -2.70 11.40 -3.98
CA VAL A 57 -2.89 9.99 -4.31
C VAL A 57 -3.95 9.41 -3.40
N ARG A 58 -4.95 8.77 -4.02
CA ARG A 58 -5.99 8.00 -3.35
C ARG A 58 -6.13 6.65 -4.06
N GLU A 59 -5.83 5.58 -3.32
CA GLU A 59 -5.91 4.20 -3.81
C GLU A 59 -6.77 3.39 -2.87
N ARG A 60 -7.94 2.94 -3.36
CA ARG A 60 -8.86 2.07 -2.62
C ARG A 60 -9.02 0.75 -3.34
N HIS A 61 -8.90 -0.33 -2.59
CA HIS A 61 -9.12 -1.69 -3.05
C HIS A 61 -10.03 -2.41 -2.08
N GLN A 62 -10.90 -3.27 -2.60
CA GLN A 62 -11.84 -4.04 -1.78
C GLN A 62 -12.06 -5.43 -2.32
N THR A 63 -12.51 -6.32 -1.47
CA THR A 63 -12.92 -7.69 -1.81
C THR A 63 -14.13 -8.11 -0.98
N VAL A 64 -15.00 -8.91 -1.58
CA VAL A 64 -16.05 -9.59 -0.85
C VAL A 64 -15.45 -10.83 -0.20
N VAL A 65 -15.78 -11.07 1.06
CA VAL A 65 -15.33 -12.20 1.88
C VAL A 65 -16.54 -13.03 2.23
N ALA A 66 -16.50 -14.35 1.98
CA ALA A 66 -17.55 -15.29 2.31
C ALA A 66 -17.44 -15.70 3.81
N ALA A 67 -17.42 -14.70 4.69
CA ALA A 67 -17.40 -14.83 6.13
C ALA A 67 -18.07 -13.61 6.78
N PRO A 68 -18.66 -13.74 7.98
CA PRO A 68 -19.19 -12.64 8.77
C PRO A 68 -18.12 -11.59 9.09
N ALA A 69 -18.56 -10.37 9.40
CA ALA A 69 -17.66 -9.23 9.59
C ALA A 69 -16.72 -9.40 10.80
N ASP A 70 -17.15 -10.03 11.86
CA ASP A 70 -16.36 -10.32 13.06
C ASP A 70 -15.20 -11.27 12.78
N LEU A 71 -15.43 -12.35 12.03
CA LEU A 71 -14.38 -13.29 11.61
C LEU A 71 -13.40 -12.61 10.62
N THR A 72 -13.92 -11.76 9.74
CA THR A 72 -13.08 -11.01 8.81
C THR A 72 -12.23 -9.98 9.55
N TRP A 73 -12.80 -9.30 10.55
CA TRP A 73 -12.05 -8.37 11.40
C TRP A 73 -10.96 -9.07 12.22
N ALA A 74 -11.25 -10.22 12.79
CA ALA A 74 -10.24 -11.03 13.47
C ALA A 74 -9.10 -11.43 12.53
N ALA A 75 -9.40 -11.78 11.26
CA ALA A 75 -8.38 -12.07 10.27
C ALA A 75 -7.54 -10.83 9.87
N VAL A 76 -8.12 -9.62 9.93
CA VAL A 76 -7.37 -8.36 9.74
C VAL A 76 -6.37 -8.13 10.89
N GLN A 77 -6.79 -8.39 12.13
CA GLN A 77 -5.93 -8.20 13.30
C GLN A 77 -4.77 -9.19 13.35
N ASP A 78 -4.96 -10.41 12.81
CA ASP A 78 -3.95 -11.46 12.77
C ASP A 78 -3.15 -11.50 11.46
N LEU A 79 -3.35 -10.50 10.58
CA LEU A 79 -2.63 -10.42 9.30
C LEU A 79 -1.10 -10.41 9.52
N ASP A 80 -0.39 -11.33 8.87
CA ASP A 80 1.07 -11.36 8.85
C ASP A 80 1.61 -11.30 7.43
N PHE A 81 2.29 -10.20 7.10
CA PHE A 81 2.92 -10.04 5.79
C PHE A 81 4.19 -10.87 5.62
N ARG A 82 4.79 -11.36 6.72
CA ARG A 82 6.01 -12.18 6.66
C ARG A 82 5.76 -13.53 5.97
N ASP A 83 4.53 -14.02 6.01
CA ASP A 83 4.14 -15.27 5.36
C ASP A 83 4.02 -15.14 3.83
N SER A 84 3.92 -13.91 3.32
CA SER A 84 3.84 -13.69 1.87
C SER A 84 5.22 -13.61 1.23
N ALA A 85 5.54 -14.63 0.41
CA ALA A 85 6.75 -14.61 -0.42
C ALA A 85 6.76 -13.43 -1.41
N LEU A 86 5.57 -13.03 -1.91
CA LEU A 86 5.41 -11.88 -2.81
C LEU A 86 5.79 -10.58 -2.11
N VAL A 87 5.27 -10.35 -0.91
CA VAL A 87 5.58 -9.13 -0.14
C VAL A 87 7.08 -9.07 0.17
N ARG A 88 7.67 -10.18 0.61
CA ARG A 88 9.13 -10.25 0.84
C ARG A 88 9.94 -9.95 -0.43
N ALA A 89 9.52 -10.47 -1.59
CA ALA A 89 10.19 -10.22 -2.87
C ALA A 89 10.11 -8.75 -3.28
N ILE A 90 8.95 -8.09 -3.07
CA ILE A 90 8.76 -6.65 -3.37
C ILE A 90 9.68 -5.80 -2.49
N PHE A 91 9.75 -6.07 -1.19
CA PHE A 91 10.65 -5.34 -0.29
C PHE A 91 12.12 -5.54 -0.67
N ARG A 92 12.56 -6.76 -0.96
CA ARG A 92 13.92 -7.02 -1.44
C ARG A 92 14.23 -6.32 -2.77
N GLY A 93 13.27 -6.35 -3.70
CA GLY A 93 13.41 -5.63 -4.98
C GLY A 93 13.58 -4.12 -4.78
N ARG A 94 12.81 -3.52 -3.85
CA ARG A 94 12.96 -2.12 -3.48
C ARG A 94 14.32 -1.83 -2.83
N GLU A 95 14.77 -2.67 -1.89
CA GLU A 95 16.07 -2.53 -1.24
C GLU A 95 17.21 -2.55 -2.25
N LEU A 96 17.18 -3.48 -3.21
CA LEU A 96 18.15 -3.55 -4.29
C LEU A 96 18.13 -2.31 -5.19
N LEU A 97 16.94 -1.87 -5.61
CA LEU A 97 16.76 -0.75 -6.51
C LEU A 97 17.18 0.57 -5.86
N MET A 98 16.88 0.74 -4.59
CA MET A 98 17.19 1.94 -3.82
C MET A 98 18.56 1.89 -3.14
N ARG A 99 19.31 0.79 -3.28
CA ARG A 99 20.57 0.53 -2.56
C ARG A 99 20.43 0.70 -1.04
N ALA A 100 19.28 0.32 -0.51
CA ALA A 100 18.97 0.40 0.91
C ALA A 100 19.69 -0.71 1.67
N ARG A 101 19.96 -0.46 2.95
CA ARG A 101 20.44 -1.50 3.85
C ARG A 101 19.29 -2.46 4.18
N PRO A 102 19.50 -3.79 4.15
CA PRO A 102 18.50 -4.72 4.62
C PRO A 102 18.11 -4.37 6.06
N LYS A 103 16.80 -4.26 6.32
CA LYS A 103 16.30 -4.19 7.70
C LYS A 103 16.10 -5.61 8.19
N ASP A 104 16.61 -5.92 9.37
CA ASP A 104 16.33 -7.19 10.04
C ASP A 104 14.82 -7.39 10.13
N GLY A 105 14.37 -8.60 9.82
CA GLY A 105 12.95 -8.95 9.86
C GLY A 105 12.35 -8.59 11.22
N GLY A 106 11.28 -7.79 11.18
CA GLY A 106 10.62 -7.26 12.38
C GLY A 106 10.30 -8.37 13.39
N LYS A 107 10.19 -7.98 14.66
CA LYS A 107 9.84 -8.88 15.78
C LYS A 107 8.51 -9.60 15.50
N ALA A 108 8.39 -10.83 15.99
CA ALA A 108 7.12 -11.53 16.04
C ALA A 108 6.12 -10.70 16.86
N GLY A 109 4.88 -10.56 16.37
CA GLY A 109 3.85 -9.79 17.03
C GLY A 109 2.62 -9.70 16.14
N SER A 110 1.53 -9.17 16.68
CA SER A 110 0.31 -8.89 15.93
C SER A 110 0.59 -7.93 14.76
N PHE A 111 -0.31 -7.91 13.78
CA PHE A 111 -0.24 -6.95 12.68
C PHE A 111 -0.08 -5.50 13.16
N LEU A 112 -0.83 -5.13 14.20
CA LEU A 112 -0.76 -3.79 14.79
C LEU A 112 0.62 -3.47 15.35
N GLU A 113 1.23 -4.41 16.06
CA GLU A 113 2.59 -4.25 16.61
C GLU A 113 3.62 -4.13 15.49
N GLN A 114 3.48 -4.91 14.41
CA GLN A 114 4.37 -4.84 13.26
C GLN A 114 4.28 -3.47 12.56
N VAL A 115 3.08 -2.94 12.35
CA VAL A 115 2.85 -1.62 11.74
C VAL A 115 3.43 -0.50 12.63
N GLN A 116 3.22 -0.59 13.94
CA GLN A 116 3.78 0.38 14.90
C GLN A 116 5.30 0.31 14.96
N ALA A 117 5.87 -0.90 14.95
CA ALA A 117 7.33 -1.09 14.92
C ALA A 117 7.97 -0.52 13.64
N LEU A 118 7.23 -0.42 12.53
CA LEU A 118 7.66 0.26 11.32
C LEU A 118 7.62 1.80 11.43
N GLY A 119 7.08 2.34 12.54
CA GLY A 119 6.98 3.78 12.79
C GLY A 119 5.64 4.40 12.36
N TRP A 120 4.60 3.58 12.17
CA TRP A 120 3.25 4.09 11.97
C TRP A 120 2.53 4.29 13.29
N ARG A 121 1.56 5.20 13.34
CA ARG A 121 0.71 5.41 14.49
C ARG A 121 -0.76 5.28 14.12
N ARG A 122 -1.56 4.74 15.03
CA ARG A 122 -3.02 4.72 14.89
C ARG A 122 -3.53 6.14 15.11
N LEU A 123 -4.23 6.68 14.11
CA LEU A 123 -4.86 8.01 14.15
C LEU A 123 -6.30 7.93 14.65
N ALA A 124 -7.04 6.90 14.21
CA ALA A 124 -8.42 6.69 14.60
C ALA A 124 -8.80 5.21 14.52
N GLU A 125 -9.88 4.85 15.18
CA GLU A 125 -10.46 3.52 15.19
C GLU A 125 -11.97 3.57 15.34
N GLU A 126 -12.67 2.74 14.56
CA GLU A 126 -14.03 2.28 14.86
C GLU A 126 -13.90 0.82 15.30
N PRO A 127 -14.11 0.49 16.57
CA PRO A 127 -13.88 -0.86 17.11
C PRO A 127 -14.63 -1.94 16.32
N GLY A 128 -13.93 -3.02 15.99
CA GLY A 128 -14.49 -4.13 15.21
C GLY A 128 -14.74 -3.84 13.73
N ARG A 129 -14.45 -2.64 13.24
CA ARG A 129 -14.83 -2.21 11.89
C ARG A 129 -13.75 -1.51 11.10
N LYS A 130 -13.02 -0.57 11.69
CA LYS A 130 -12.08 0.27 10.97
C LYS A 130 -10.86 0.64 11.80
N LEU A 131 -9.69 0.64 11.14
CA LEU A 131 -8.44 1.17 11.67
C LEU A 131 -7.86 2.17 10.68
N VAL A 132 -7.41 3.31 11.20
CA VAL A 132 -6.74 4.36 10.43
C VAL A 132 -5.36 4.60 11.02
N PHE A 133 -4.34 4.37 10.20
CA PHE A 133 -2.94 4.62 10.53
C PHE A 133 -2.43 5.83 9.76
N GLY A 134 -1.50 6.55 10.39
CA GLY A 134 -0.79 7.64 9.75
C GLY A 134 0.70 7.59 10.03
N ALA A 135 1.47 8.11 9.09
CA ALA A 135 2.89 8.38 9.25
C ALA A 135 3.32 9.50 8.30
N VAL A 136 4.38 10.19 8.68
CA VAL A 136 5.09 11.11 7.80
C VAL A 136 6.44 10.51 7.43
N THR A 137 6.89 10.72 6.18
CA THR A 137 8.09 10.08 5.67
C THR A 137 8.61 10.76 4.42
N ARG A 138 9.83 10.37 4.01
CA ARG A 138 10.45 10.69 2.71
C ARG A 138 10.67 9.38 1.95
N PRO A 139 9.67 8.84 1.26
CA PRO A 139 9.72 7.49 0.70
C PRO A 139 10.70 7.34 -0.47
N TRP A 140 11.21 8.44 -1.04
CA TRP A 140 12.26 8.46 -2.07
C TRP A 140 13.67 8.27 -1.51
N GLU A 141 13.86 8.30 -0.19
CA GLU A 141 15.13 8.00 0.44
C GLU A 141 15.40 6.48 0.40
N ALA A 142 16.69 6.11 0.31
CA ALA A 142 17.08 4.71 0.34
C ALA A 142 16.65 4.02 1.65
N ASN A 143 16.99 4.64 2.77
CA ASN A 143 16.64 4.18 4.12
C ASN A 143 15.43 4.94 4.63
N VAL A 144 14.23 4.50 4.22
CA VAL A 144 12.99 5.14 4.62
C VAL A 144 12.76 5.01 6.12
N VAL A 145 12.45 6.13 6.76
CA VAL A 145 11.99 6.21 8.14
C VAL A 145 10.55 6.70 8.13
N PHE A 146 9.67 5.94 8.76
CA PHE A 146 8.31 6.39 9.05
C PHE A 146 8.29 7.00 10.44
N ARG A 147 7.69 8.16 10.57
CA ARG A 147 7.48 8.86 11.83
C ARG A 147 5.99 8.93 12.11
N GLY A 148 5.53 8.16 13.11
CA GLY A 148 4.17 8.18 13.58
C GLY A 148 3.95 9.39 14.49
N LEU A 149 2.95 10.17 14.22
CA LEU A 149 2.55 11.37 14.94
C LEU A 149 1.22 11.13 15.67
N SER A 150 0.96 11.90 16.73
CA SER A 150 -0.40 11.94 17.30
C SER A 150 -1.41 12.41 16.25
N PRO A 151 -2.71 12.15 16.43
CA PRO A 151 -3.73 12.64 15.50
C PRO A 151 -3.65 14.14 15.25
N GLU A 152 -3.44 14.93 16.32
CA GLU A 152 -3.34 16.39 16.28
C GLU A 152 -2.09 16.86 15.53
N GLU A 153 -0.93 16.25 15.82
CA GLU A 153 0.31 16.54 15.12
C GLU A 153 0.24 16.16 13.64
N PHE A 154 -0.42 15.04 13.31
CA PHE A 154 -0.58 14.62 11.92
C PHE A 154 -1.40 15.61 11.10
N LEU A 155 -2.45 16.20 11.69
CA LEU A 155 -3.30 17.20 11.04
C LEU A 155 -2.53 18.48 10.70
N THR A 156 -1.68 18.93 11.62
CA THR A 156 -0.96 20.21 11.51
C THR A 156 0.46 20.07 10.95
N PHE A 157 0.86 18.85 10.57
CA PHE A 157 2.21 18.60 10.09
C PHE A 157 2.50 19.29 8.75
N ASP A 158 3.51 20.16 8.72
CA ASP A 158 3.92 20.96 7.57
C ASP A 158 5.44 21.04 7.34
N GLU A 159 6.25 20.22 8.05
CA GLU A 159 7.69 20.20 7.82
C GLU A 159 8.02 19.99 6.33
N PRO A 160 8.97 20.76 5.76
CA PRO A 160 9.26 20.70 4.32
C PRO A 160 9.83 19.35 3.90
N GLU A 161 9.57 19.02 2.63
CA GLU A 161 10.06 17.81 1.98
C GLU A 161 9.57 16.50 2.60
N TYR A 162 8.34 16.45 3.11
CA TYR A 162 7.71 15.22 3.59
C TYR A 162 6.45 14.86 2.80
N VAL A 163 6.02 13.64 2.98
CA VAL A 163 4.66 13.21 2.66
C VAL A 163 3.94 12.76 3.93
N ARG A 164 2.67 13.11 4.04
CA ARG A 164 1.72 12.52 4.99
C ARG A 164 1.06 11.33 4.31
N ILE A 165 1.17 10.16 4.89
CA ILE A 165 0.54 8.95 4.38
C ILE A 165 -0.47 8.47 5.40
N LEU A 166 -1.70 8.26 4.94
CA LEU A 166 -2.77 7.63 5.68
C LEU A 166 -3.06 6.25 5.08
N TRP A 167 -3.25 5.26 5.93
CA TRP A 167 -3.64 3.92 5.53
C TRP A 167 -4.79 3.43 6.41
N ALA A 168 -5.92 3.14 5.77
CA ALA A 168 -7.10 2.62 6.42
C ALA A 168 -7.38 1.17 6.03
N LEU A 169 -7.88 0.41 6.99
CA LEU A 169 -8.43 -0.94 6.85
C LEU A 169 -9.85 -0.91 7.38
N GLN A 170 -10.79 -1.48 6.61
CA GLN A 170 -12.20 -1.44 6.96
C GLN A 170 -12.89 -2.75 6.59
N VAL A 171 -13.77 -3.21 7.48
CA VAL A 171 -14.67 -4.34 7.25
C VAL A 171 -16.10 -3.85 7.40
N GLU A 172 -16.92 -4.09 6.39
CA GLU A 172 -18.35 -3.77 6.38
C GLU A 172 -19.18 -5.06 6.32
N PRO A 173 -20.18 -5.21 7.20
CA PRO A 173 -21.07 -6.36 7.14
C PRO A 173 -21.94 -6.32 5.87
N ALA A 174 -22.19 -7.50 5.28
CA ALA A 174 -23.04 -7.69 4.10
C ALA A 174 -23.86 -8.99 4.24
N GLY A 175 -24.71 -9.05 5.25
CA GLY A 175 -25.43 -10.24 5.66
C GLY A 175 -24.48 -11.28 6.26
N GLU A 176 -24.49 -12.51 5.73
CA GLU A 176 -23.57 -13.59 6.13
C GLU A 176 -22.16 -13.43 5.54
N ARG A 177 -21.95 -12.39 4.76
CA ARG A 177 -20.66 -12.01 4.15
C ARG A 177 -20.18 -10.69 4.72
N SER A 178 -18.98 -10.30 4.32
CA SER A 178 -18.47 -8.98 4.59
C SER A 178 -17.73 -8.42 3.38
N VAL A 179 -17.47 -7.11 3.40
CA VAL A 179 -16.60 -6.43 2.44
C VAL A 179 -15.38 -5.92 3.19
N PHE A 180 -14.21 -6.45 2.86
CA PHE A 180 -12.94 -5.94 3.35
C PHE A 180 -12.36 -4.95 2.35
N SER A 181 -12.00 -3.76 2.82
CA SER A 181 -11.36 -2.73 2.01
C SER A 181 -10.11 -2.17 2.66
N THR A 182 -9.19 -1.71 1.82
CA THR A 182 -8.00 -0.94 2.23
C THR A 182 -7.91 0.32 1.39
N GLU A 183 -7.66 1.45 2.04
CA GLU A 183 -7.47 2.74 1.39
C GLU A 183 -6.15 3.36 1.80
N THR A 184 -5.42 3.90 0.84
CA THR A 184 -4.21 4.68 1.08
C THR A 184 -4.41 6.07 0.51
N ARG A 185 -4.12 7.09 1.31
CA ARG A 185 -4.07 8.49 0.87
C ARG A 185 -2.70 9.06 1.12
N VAL A 186 -2.26 9.95 0.23
CA VAL A 186 -0.99 10.66 0.37
C VAL A 186 -1.18 12.12 0.00
N ALA A 187 -0.64 12.98 0.83
CA ALA A 187 -0.47 14.40 0.54
C ALA A 187 0.97 14.82 0.81
N THR A 188 1.49 15.71 -0.02
CA THR A 188 2.84 16.27 0.14
C THR A 188 2.79 17.59 0.89
N THR A 189 3.85 17.92 1.63
CA THR A 189 3.90 19.15 2.43
C THR A 189 4.26 20.37 1.59
N ASP A 190 4.97 20.19 0.47
CA ASP A 190 5.39 21.28 -0.40
C ASP A 190 5.62 20.83 -1.86
N ALA A 191 5.93 21.78 -2.73
CA ALA A 191 6.16 21.55 -4.16
C ALA A 191 7.39 20.66 -4.44
N GLU A 192 8.43 20.72 -3.59
CA GLU A 192 9.61 19.90 -3.71
C GLU A 192 9.31 18.44 -3.35
N ALA A 193 8.62 18.21 -2.22
CA ALA A 193 8.10 16.91 -1.84
C ALA A 193 7.22 16.32 -2.95
N ARG A 194 6.34 17.15 -3.55
CA ARG A 194 5.47 16.75 -4.65
C ARG A 194 6.26 16.26 -5.87
N ARG A 195 7.30 16.99 -6.26
CA ARG A 195 8.15 16.63 -7.40
C ARG A 195 8.88 15.30 -7.15
N LYS A 196 9.47 15.12 -5.96
CA LYS A 196 10.18 13.91 -5.55
C LYS A 196 9.22 12.72 -5.42
N PHE A 197 8.08 12.91 -4.79
CA PHE A 197 7.09 11.86 -4.58
C PHE A 197 6.44 11.42 -5.89
N ARG A 198 6.14 12.32 -6.81
CA ARG A 198 5.61 11.97 -8.13
C ARG A 198 6.53 11.02 -8.88
N ARG A 199 7.86 11.27 -8.85
CA ARG A 199 8.86 10.37 -9.45
C ARG A 199 8.87 9.01 -8.75
N TYR A 200 8.94 9.02 -7.42
CA TYR A 200 8.91 7.81 -6.61
C TYR A 200 7.64 6.99 -6.89
N TRP A 201 6.47 7.61 -6.83
CA TRP A 201 5.19 6.95 -7.05
C TRP A 201 5.06 6.32 -8.43
N SER A 202 5.50 7.00 -9.46
CA SER A 202 5.46 6.49 -10.84
C SER A 202 6.26 5.20 -11.02
N LEU A 203 7.33 5.01 -10.25
CA LEU A 203 8.20 3.82 -10.33
C LEU A 203 7.78 2.73 -9.32
N MET A 204 7.39 3.12 -8.10
CA MET A 204 7.20 2.19 -6.97
C MET A 204 5.74 1.76 -6.78
N SER A 205 4.78 2.49 -7.34
CA SER A 205 3.35 2.17 -7.18
C SER A 205 2.97 0.75 -7.60
N PRO A 206 3.54 0.09 -8.64
CA PRO A 206 3.19 -1.30 -8.94
C PRO A 206 3.41 -2.23 -7.77
N GLY A 207 4.56 -2.12 -7.09
CA GLY A 207 4.86 -2.94 -5.91
C GLY A 207 3.90 -2.67 -4.75
N ILE A 208 3.57 -1.39 -4.51
CA ILE A 208 2.63 -0.98 -3.47
C ILE A 208 1.23 -1.54 -3.74
N LEU A 209 0.75 -1.44 -4.99
CA LEU A 209 -0.54 -2.00 -5.40
C LEU A 209 -0.59 -3.52 -5.26
N MET A 210 0.52 -4.22 -5.58
CA MET A 210 0.62 -5.67 -5.40
C MET A 210 0.53 -6.06 -3.92
N ILE A 211 1.19 -5.33 -3.01
CA ILE A 211 1.08 -5.55 -1.57
C ILE A 211 -0.37 -5.37 -1.11
N ARG A 212 -1.07 -4.34 -1.60
CA ARG A 212 -2.49 -4.11 -1.25
C ARG A 212 -3.39 -5.26 -1.70
N ARG A 213 -3.23 -5.73 -2.91
CA ARG A 213 -3.99 -6.89 -3.42
C ARG A 213 -3.67 -8.16 -2.65
N GLU A 214 -2.42 -8.35 -2.28
CA GLU A 214 -2.01 -9.50 -1.48
C GLU A 214 -2.62 -9.45 -0.08
N SER A 215 -2.69 -8.28 0.57
CA SER A 215 -3.36 -8.15 1.87
C SER A 215 -4.84 -8.50 1.79
N LEU A 216 -5.55 -8.07 0.72
CA LEU A 216 -6.94 -8.48 0.50
C LEU A 216 -7.08 -10.01 0.38
N ARG A 217 -6.17 -10.64 -0.37
CA ARG A 217 -6.17 -12.10 -0.57
C ARG A 217 -5.92 -12.86 0.72
N LEU A 218 -4.94 -12.42 1.51
CA LEU A 218 -4.58 -13.08 2.77
C LEU A 218 -5.72 -12.99 3.80
N VAL A 219 -6.28 -11.81 4.00
CA VAL A 219 -7.41 -11.61 4.92
C VAL A 219 -8.62 -12.43 4.48
N ARG A 220 -8.98 -12.38 3.18
CA ARG A 220 -10.11 -13.16 2.66
C ARG A 220 -9.92 -14.64 2.92
N ARG A 221 -8.77 -15.21 2.55
CA ARG A 221 -8.47 -16.63 2.72
C ARG A 221 -8.55 -17.06 4.18
N GLU A 222 -8.00 -16.26 5.08
CA GLU A 222 -7.99 -16.58 6.50
C GLU A 222 -9.40 -16.50 7.12
N ALA A 223 -10.17 -15.46 6.80
CA ALA A 223 -11.53 -15.31 7.27
C ALA A 223 -12.45 -16.44 6.77
N GLU A 224 -12.37 -16.77 5.48
CA GLU A 224 -13.16 -17.87 4.87
C GLU A 224 -12.76 -19.24 5.47
N ARG A 225 -11.47 -19.45 5.79
CA ARG A 225 -11.01 -20.65 6.48
C ARG A 225 -11.64 -20.77 7.89
N ARG A 226 -11.67 -19.67 8.66
CA ARG A 226 -12.29 -19.63 10.00
C ARG A 226 -13.78 -19.90 9.92
N ALA A 227 -14.48 -19.28 8.99
CA ALA A 227 -15.90 -19.49 8.78
C ALA A 227 -16.26 -20.95 8.41
N ALA A 228 -15.37 -21.62 7.66
CA ALA A 228 -15.56 -23.05 7.33
C ALA A 228 -15.27 -24.01 8.50
N SER A 229 -14.66 -23.52 9.59
CA SER A 229 -14.29 -24.31 10.77
C SER A 229 -15.17 -24.01 11.99
N ALA A 230 -16.08 -23.04 11.89
CA ALA A 230 -17.04 -22.63 12.92
C ALA A 230 -18.36 -23.35 12.73
#